data_d6803e6f5158e4e8480ace549995897b
#
_entry.id   d6803e6f5158e4e8480ace549995897b
#
_cell.length_a   1.000
_cell.length_b   1.000
_cell.length_c   1.000
_cell.angle_alpha   90.00
_cell.angle_beta   90.00
_cell.angle_gamma   90.00
#
_symmetry.space_group_name_H-M   'P 1'
#
loop_
_entity.id
_entity.type
_entity.pdbx_description
1 polymer ?
#
loop_
_entity_poly.entity_id
_entity_poly.type
_entity_poly.pdbx_seq_one_letter_code
_entity_poly.pdbx_strand_id
1 'polypeptide(L)'
;MKQKKYLAIVGNMLLALTACSGGGSELDPTPSPPPSAKVPINISTSITRATDLAFETGDQIGLFVVNHQADGSAATLQTTGNYIDNTKFTYDGTWKAATPTYWKDNSTHADFYIYYPYTTTISNIEAMPWTVNADQSTTEKYKASELLIGKTTDAAPTESAVKIEAKHVLSQIIINLVAGNGFTEASLAAAKISVKINRLKTQATANLSTGAVTAQGDDTNLIPLKEEGNSYMALIIPQAVGDGNLITVNVDGRDFNLPKSSQFSAFEAGKKYKFTVTLSKTSNGVNVNISKWEDDGIDYGGTAE
;
A
#
# COMPACT_ATOMS: atom_id res chain seq x y z
N MET A 1 63.09 -4.98 -14.62
CA MET A 1 64.02 -6.13 -14.64
C MET A 1 63.28 -7.37 -14.13
N LYS A 2 63.44 -8.41 -14.94
CA LYS A 2 63.24 -9.86 -14.78
C LYS A 2 61.84 -10.40 -15.03
N GLN A 3 61.70 -10.86 -16.26
CA GLN A 3 60.90 -11.95 -16.77
C GLN A 3 61.27 -13.32 -16.13
N LYS A 4 60.38 -14.26 -16.26
CA LYS A 4 60.56 -15.69 -16.64
C LYS A 4 59.41 -16.51 -16.04
N LYS A 5 58.84 -17.56 -16.59
CA LYS A 5 58.89 -18.22 -17.93
C LYS A 5 57.82 -19.33 -17.85
N TYR A 6 57.22 -19.66 -18.96
CA TYR A 6 56.35 -20.78 -19.30
C TYR A 6 56.77 -22.16 -18.78
N LEU A 7 55.82 -23.04 -18.56
CA LEU A 7 55.97 -24.45 -18.92
C LEU A 7 54.63 -25.09 -19.31
N ALA A 8 54.52 -25.43 -20.58
CA ALA A 8 53.51 -26.29 -21.16
C ALA A 8 53.94 -27.75 -20.99
N ILE A 9 53.05 -28.64 -20.65
CA ILE A 9 53.22 -30.08 -20.79
C ILE A 9 52.07 -30.62 -21.61
N VAL A 10 52.39 -31.02 -22.83
CA VAL A 10 51.59 -31.83 -23.73
C VAL A 10 51.88 -33.28 -23.36
N GLY A 11 50.86 -34.08 -23.17
CA GLY A 11 50.99 -35.51 -22.97
C GLY A 11 49.95 -36.23 -23.81
N ASN A 12 50.38 -36.66 -24.98
CA ASN A 12 49.74 -37.68 -25.82
C ASN A 12 49.85 -39.04 -25.17
N MET A 13 48.81 -39.89 -25.30
CA MET A 13 48.97 -41.34 -25.50
C MET A 13 47.60 -42.03 -25.44
N LEU A 14 47.21 -42.60 -26.34
CA LEU A 14 47.36 -43.78 -27.20
C LEU A 14 46.06 -44.62 -27.19
N LEU A 15 45.56 -44.87 -28.38
CA LEU A 15 44.45 -45.77 -28.66
C LEU A 15 44.82 -47.21 -28.26
N ALA A 16 43.87 -47.91 -27.68
CA ALA A 16 43.78 -49.39 -27.79
C ALA A 16 42.39 -49.79 -28.22
N LEU A 17 42.30 -50.22 -29.50
CA LEU A 17 41.12 -50.91 -30.04
C LEU A 17 41.18 -52.37 -29.59
N THR A 18 40.15 -52.80 -28.85
CA THR A 18 39.82 -54.22 -28.80
C THR A 18 38.33 -54.37 -29.18
N ALA A 19 38.10 -54.91 -30.34
CA ALA A 19 36.83 -55.39 -30.81
C ALA A 19 36.50 -56.71 -30.10
N CYS A 20 35.31 -56.82 -29.48
CA CYS A 20 34.62 -58.09 -29.27
C CYS A 20 33.13 -57.88 -29.49
N SER A 21 32.63 -58.64 -30.48
CA SER A 21 31.24 -58.79 -30.86
C SER A 21 30.39 -59.45 -29.75
N GLY A 22 29.19 -58.95 -29.54
CA GLY A 22 28.17 -59.61 -28.73
C GLY A 22 26.97 -58.71 -28.57
N GLY A 23 25.86 -59.08 -29.27
CA GLY A 23 24.64 -58.31 -29.38
C GLY A 23 23.91 -58.06 -28.10
N GLY A 24 23.21 -56.97 -28.02
CA GLY A 24 22.29 -56.56 -26.99
C GLY A 24 22.08 -55.05 -27.08
N SER A 25 21.04 -54.64 -27.82
CA SER A 25 20.63 -53.22 -27.84
C SER A 25 20.03 -52.85 -26.49
N GLU A 26 20.83 -52.55 -25.50
CA GLU A 26 20.39 -51.67 -24.40
C GLU A 26 20.72 -50.24 -24.80
N LEU A 27 19.64 -49.50 -25.16
CA LEU A 27 19.73 -48.07 -25.30
C LEU A 27 20.10 -47.53 -23.91
N ASP A 28 21.34 -47.07 -23.77
CA ASP A 28 21.76 -46.29 -22.60
C ASP A 28 20.75 -45.16 -22.41
N PRO A 29 20.12 -45.03 -21.24
CA PRO A 29 19.18 -43.96 -21.01
C PRO A 29 19.98 -42.66 -21.16
N THR A 30 19.62 -41.87 -22.17
CA THR A 30 20.13 -40.49 -22.29
C THR A 30 19.97 -39.80 -20.93
N PRO A 31 21.01 -39.25 -20.32
CA PRO A 31 20.87 -38.59 -19.04
C PRO A 31 19.83 -37.48 -19.20
N SER A 32 18.80 -37.53 -18.37
CA SER A 32 17.81 -36.47 -18.31
C SER A 32 18.53 -35.13 -18.13
N PRO A 33 18.17 -34.10 -18.90
CA PRO A 33 18.77 -32.78 -18.69
C PRO A 33 18.61 -32.39 -17.22
N PRO A 34 19.62 -31.76 -16.60
CA PRO A 34 19.50 -31.32 -15.22
C PRO A 34 18.25 -30.41 -15.09
N PRO A 35 17.51 -30.52 -13.99
CA PRO A 35 16.34 -29.67 -13.78
C PRO A 35 16.76 -28.22 -13.95
N SER A 36 16.07 -27.48 -14.81
CA SER A 36 16.34 -26.05 -14.99
C SER A 36 16.29 -25.33 -13.64
N ALA A 37 17.27 -24.52 -13.35
CA ALA A 37 17.30 -23.76 -12.11
C ALA A 37 16.01 -22.94 -11.99
N LYS A 38 15.32 -23.04 -10.84
CA LYS A 38 14.10 -22.28 -10.59
C LYS A 38 14.42 -20.78 -10.56
N VAL A 39 13.71 -19.99 -11.34
CA VAL A 39 13.86 -18.52 -11.33
C VAL A 39 13.18 -17.96 -10.08
N PRO A 40 13.90 -17.23 -9.21
CA PRO A 40 13.31 -16.64 -8.02
C PRO A 40 12.35 -15.50 -8.40
N ILE A 41 11.28 -15.34 -7.63
CA ILE A 41 10.40 -14.18 -7.73
C ILE A 41 10.98 -13.04 -6.91
N ASN A 42 11.40 -11.99 -7.60
CA ASN A 42 11.76 -10.72 -7.01
C ASN A 42 10.65 -9.71 -7.28
N ILE A 43 10.37 -8.82 -6.33
CA ILE A 43 9.39 -7.74 -6.51
C ILE A 43 9.99 -6.39 -6.18
N SER A 44 9.48 -5.37 -6.84
CA SER A 44 9.70 -3.96 -6.47
C SER A 44 8.35 -3.25 -6.43
N THR A 45 8.21 -2.31 -5.50
CA THR A 45 6.98 -1.53 -5.38
C THR A 45 7.26 -0.06 -5.59
N SER A 46 6.29 0.62 -6.20
CA SER A 46 6.16 2.07 -6.13
C SER A 46 4.82 2.40 -5.49
N ILE A 47 4.76 3.46 -4.68
CA ILE A 47 3.49 4.00 -4.19
C ILE A 47 3.09 5.11 -5.15
N THR A 48 1.86 5.04 -5.69
CA THR A 48 1.36 6.10 -6.56
C THR A 48 1.02 7.29 -5.69
N ARG A 49 1.80 8.29 -5.86
CA ARG A 49 1.80 9.69 -5.45
C ARG A 49 2.83 10.06 -4.40
N ALA A 50 3.59 11.03 -4.87
CA ALA A 50 4.47 11.83 -4.08
C ALA A 50 3.68 12.46 -2.94
N THR A 51 3.99 12.08 -1.79
CA THR A 51 4.12 12.75 -0.52
C THR A 51 3.85 11.73 0.59
N ASP A 52 4.78 11.56 1.43
CA ASP A 52 4.75 11.23 2.84
C ASP A 52 4.90 9.77 3.26
N LEU A 53 4.72 8.75 2.41
CA LEU A 53 5.00 7.37 2.83
C LEU A 53 5.76 6.60 1.73
N ALA A 54 7.09 6.63 1.82
CA ALA A 54 7.91 5.57 1.24
C ALA A 54 7.88 4.38 2.21
N PHE A 55 8.01 3.15 1.70
CA PHE A 55 8.19 2.00 2.58
C PHE A 55 9.47 2.16 3.41
N GLU A 56 9.36 1.87 4.70
CA GLU A 56 10.44 1.94 5.67
C GLU A 56 10.98 0.54 5.98
N THR A 57 12.22 0.47 6.44
CA THR A 57 12.81 -0.79 6.88
C THR A 57 11.96 -1.42 7.97
N GLY A 58 11.54 -2.66 7.74
CA GLY A 58 10.64 -3.40 8.63
C GLY A 58 9.19 -3.45 8.14
N ASP A 59 8.78 -2.65 7.16
CA ASP A 59 7.46 -2.74 6.55
C ASP A 59 7.22 -4.12 5.95
N GLN A 60 5.98 -4.60 6.06
CA GLN A 60 5.60 -5.93 5.61
C GLN A 60 4.38 -5.88 4.71
N ILE A 61 4.45 -6.58 3.59
CA ILE A 61 3.34 -6.77 2.66
C ILE A 61 2.98 -8.25 2.55
N GLY A 62 1.73 -8.52 2.20
CA GLY A 62 1.28 -9.84 1.75
C GLY A 62 1.29 -9.91 0.23
N LEU A 63 1.82 -11.00 -0.30
CA LEU A 63 1.85 -11.30 -1.73
C LEU A 63 1.01 -12.52 -2.04
N PHE A 64 0.15 -12.40 -3.05
CA PHE A 64 -0.48 -13.50 -3.76
C PHE A 64 0.02 -13.55 -5.19
N VAL A 65 0.20 -14.75 -5.73
CA VAL A 65 0.54 -14.96 -7.14
C VAL A 65 -0.42 -15.98 -7.73
N VAL A 66 -1.03 -15.62 -8.85
CA VAL A 66 -2.00 -16.43 -9.57
C VAL A 66 -1.44 -16.72 -10.97
N ASN A 67 -1.10 -17.98 -11.23
CA ASN A 67 -0.62 -18.37 -12.55
C ASN A 67 -1.75 -18.35 -13.58
N HIS A 68 -1.42 -17.96 -14.81
CA HIS A 68 -2.33 -18.10 -15.95
C HIS A 68 -2.57 -19.58 -16.26
N GLN A 69 -3.69 -19.87 -16.90
CA GLN A 69 -4.07 -21.19 -17.34
C GLN A 69 -3.24 -21.60 -18.57
N ALA A 70 -3.34 -22.86 -18.98
CA ALA A 70 -2.57 -23.38 -20.11
C ALA A 70 -2.93 -22.72 -21.46
N ASP A 71 -4.12 -22.14 -21.56
CA ASP A 71 -4.56 -21.36 -22.73
C ASP A 71 -4.14 -19.88 -22.68
N GLY A 72 -3.37 -19.48 -21.66
CA GLY A 72 -2.91 -18.12 -21.44
C GLY A 72 -3.95 -17.20 -20.77
N SER A 73 -5.15 -17.69 -20.45
CA SER A 73 -6.14 -16.87 -19.77
C SER A 73 -5.77 -16.61 -18.30
N ALA A 74 -6.09 -15.41 -17.80
CA ALA A 74 -5.91 -15.08 -16.40
C ALA A 74 -6.82 -15.94 -15.50
N ALA A 75 -6.27 -16.46 -14.40
CA ALA A 75 -7.07 -17.11 -13.37
C ALA A 75 -7.54 -16.08 -12.35
N THR A 76 -8.61 -16.40 -11.61
CA THR A 76 -9.15 -15.52 -10.58
C THR A 76 -8.38 -15.69 -9.29
N LEU A 77 -8.01 -14.57 -8.64
CA LEU A 77 -7.46 -14.58 -7.29
C LEU A 77 -8.46 -15.23 -6.33
N GLN A 78 -7.97 -16.16 -5.52
CA GLN A 78 -8.74 -16.89 -4.50
C GLN A 78 -8.20 -16.56 -3.11
N THR A 79 -8.99 -16.81 -2.08
CA THR A 79 -8.53 -16.68 -0.69
C THR A 79 -7.40 -17.67 -0.37
N THR A 80 -7.48 -18.87 -0.96
CA THR A 80 -6.45 -19.92 -0.85
C THR A 80 -6.45 -20.75 -2.13
N GLY A 81 -5.34 -21.48 -2.38
CA GLY A 81 -5.20 -22.33 -3.56
C GLY A 81 -4.64 -21.62 -4.77
N ASN A 82 -4.14 -20.40 -4.63
CA ASN A 82 -3.34 -19.74 -5.64
C ASN A 82 -1.96 -20.42 -5.78
N TYR A 83 -1.17 -20.00 -6.71
CA TYR A 83 0.21 -20.49 -6.82
C TYR A 83 1.05 -20.07 -5.60
N ILE A 84 0.86 -18.83 -5.14
CA ILE A 84 1.39 -18.33 -3.86
C ILE A 84 0.24 -17.67 -3.12
N ASP A 85 0.05 -18.11 -1.86
CA ASP A 85 -0.96 -17.58 -0.96
C ASP A 85 -0.32 -16.75 0.14
N ASN A 86 -0.71 -15.49 0.25
CA ASN A 86 -0.41 -14.58 1.36
C ASN A 86 1.02 -14.69 1.92
N THR A 87 2.01 -14.79 1.04
CA THR A 87 3.41 -14.86 1.48
C THR A 87 3.87 -13.49 1.95
N LYS A 88 4.44 -13.45 3.15
CA LYS A 88 5.00 -12.24 3.74
C LYS A 88 6.30 -11.84 3.06
N PHE A 89 6.38 -10.57 2.66
CA PHE A 89 7.61 -9.90 2.26
C PHE A 89 7.92 -8.78 3.24
N THR A 90 9.20 -8.64 3.61
CA THR A 90 9.68 -7.56 4.49
C THR A 90 10.62 -6.65 3.71
N TYR A 91 10.50 -5.35 3.91
CA TYR A 91 11.33 -4.33 3.27
C TYR A 91 12.58 -4.02 4.09
N ASP A 92 13.75 -4.01 3.43
CA ASP A 92 15.03 -3.55 4.01
C ASP A 92 15.88 -2.78 2.98
N GLY A 93 15.21 -1.94 2.19
CA GLY A 93 15.73 -1.33 0.97
C GLY A 93 15.37 -2.14 -0.27
N THR A 94 15.07 -3.43 -0.11
CA THR A 94 14.48 -4.33 -1.10
C THR A 94 13.47 -5.25 -0.42
N TRP A 95 12.54 -5.81 -1.19
CA TRP A 95 11.58 -6.77 -0.66
C TRP A 95 12.18 -8.16 -0.55
N LYS A 96 12.10 -8.76 0.64
CA LYS A 96 12.57 -10.12 0.92
C LYS A 96 11.44 -11.01 1.37
N ALA A 97 11.22 -12.10 0.65
CA ALA A 97 10.24 -13.11 1.03
C ALA A 97 10.65 -13.82 2.33
N ALA A 98 9.69 -14.05 3.22
CA ALA A 98 9.89 -14.86 4.43
C ALA A 98 10.26 -16.33 4.09
N THR A 99 9.75 -16.82 2.97
CA THR A 99 10.09 -18.13 2.39
C THR A 99 10.44 -17.90 0.91
N PRO A 100 11.55 -18.47 0.40
CA PRO A 100 11.92 -18.30 -1.00
C PRO A 100 10.79 -18.69 -1.94
N THR A 101 10.47 -17.81 -2.86
CA THR A 101 9.40 -17.98 -3.86
C THR A 101 10.02 -18.02 -5.25
N TYR A 102 9.45 -18.83 -6.12
CA TYR A 102 9.96 -19.05 -7.48
C TYR A 102 8.83 -18.99 -8.50
N TRP A 103 9.15 -18.65 -9.74
CA TRP A 103 8.22 -18.82 -10.84
C TRP A 103 7.89 -20.31 -11.03
N LYS A 104 6.69 -20.59 -11.51
CA LYS A 104 6.24 -21.98 -11.77
C LYS A 104 7.18 -22.69 -12.76
N ASP A 105 7.49 -21.99 -13.85
CA ASP A 105 8.37 -22.41 -14.93
C ASP A 105 8.88 -21.15 -15.68
N ASN A 106 9.52 -21.34 -16.83
CA ASN A 106 10.09 -20.25 -17.63
C ASN A 106 9.11 -19.63 -18.65
N SER A 107 7.84 -20.03 -18.65
CA SER A 107 6.87 -19.65 -19.69
C SER A 107 5.50 -19.25 -19.14
N THR A 108 5.10 -19.77 -18.00
CA THR A 108 3.79 -19.48 -17.41
C THR A 108 3.74 -18.06 -16.84
N HIS A 109 2.90 -17.21 -17.44
CA HIS A 109 2.64 -15.86 -16.92
C HIS A 109 1.86 -15.92 -15.60
N ALA A 110 1.91 -14.84 -14.84
CA ALA A 110 1.22 -14.76 -13.56
C ALA A 110 0.76 -13.34 -13.25
N ASP A 111 -0.32 -13.26 -12.47
CA ASP A 111 -0.81 -12.04 -11.85
C ASP A 111 -0.32 -11.96 -10.41
N PHE A 112 0.14 -10.78 -10.02
CA PHE A 112 0.68 -10.46 -8.71
C PHE A 112 -0.26 -9.50 -8.00
N TYR A 113 -0.64 -9.81 -6.76
CA TYR A 113 -1.45 -8.97 -5.90
C TYR A 113 -0.74 -8.75 -4.58
N ILE A 114 -0.62 -7.48 -4.16
CA ILE A 114 -0.04 -7.13 -2.87
C ILE A 114 -1.01 -6.29 -2.04
N TYR A 115 -0.82 -6.33 -0.74
CA TYR A 115 -1.46 -5.41 0.19
C TYR A 115 -0.53 -5.08 1.36
N TYR A 116 -0.70 -3.91 1.93
CA TYR A 116 0.04 -3.40 3.09
C TYR A 116 -0.94 -2.80 4.09
N PRO A 117 -0.74 -2.98 5.40
CA PRO A 117 0.25 -3.84 6.03
C PRO A 117 -0.13 -5.34 5.98
N TYR A 118 0.88 -6.20 6.11
CA TYR A 118 0.68 -7.64 6.14
C TYR A 118 -0.15 -8.10 7.35
N THR A 119 -1.06 -9.02 7.13
CA THR A 119 -1.74 -9.79 8.17
C THR A 119 -1.60 -11.30 7.92
N THR A 120 -1.44 -12.08 8.97
CA THR A 120 -1.21 -13.53 8.87
C THR A 120 -2.40 -14.29 8.30
N THR A 121 -3.61 -13.76 8.48
CA THR A 121 -4.85 -14.44 8.09
C THR A 121 -5.72 -13.52 7.27
N ILE A 122 -6.07 -13.95 6.06
CA ILE A 122 -7.11 -13.37 5.22
C ILE A 122 -8.20 -14.41 5.07
N SER A 123 -9.38 -14.12 5.60
CA SER A 123 -10.52 -15.02 5.54
C SER A 123 -11.32 -14.90 4.24
N ASN A 124 -11.26 -13.74 3.59
CA ASN A 124 -11.95 -13.46 2.34
C ASN A 124 -11.23 -12.34 1.59
N ILE A 125 -10.72 -12.62 0.40
CA ILE A 125 -10.03 -11.62 -0.44
C ILE A 125 -10.99 -10.61 -1.08
N GLU A 126 -12.27 -10.95 -1.26
CA GLU A 126 -13.26 -10.04 -1.84
C GLU A 126 -13.84 -9.07 -0.80
N ALA A 127 -13.73 -9.43 0.48
CA ALA A 127 -14.25 -8.65 1.59
C ALA A 127 -13.32 -8.76 2.83
N MET A 128 -12.03 -8.44 2.64
CA MET A 128 -11.06 -8.41 3.72
C MET A 128 -11.48 -7.34 4.75
N PRO A 129 -11.71 -7.71 6.02
CA PRO A 129 -12.04 -6.73 7.05
C PRO A 129 -10.90 -5.74 7.24
N TRP A 130 -11.25 -4.46 7.33
CA TRP A 130 -10.30 -3.39 7.63
C TRP A 130 -10.87 -2.41 8.66
N THR A 131 -10.00 -1.86 9.48
CA THR A 131 -10.39 -0.86 10.47
C THR A 131 -9.35 0.24 10.52
N VAL A 132 -9.76 1.49 10.34
CA VAL A 132 -8.94 2.65 10.69
C VAL A 132 -9.11 2.96 12.19
N ASN A 133 -8.04 3.33 12.87
CA ASN A 133 -8.11 3.71 14.27
C ASN A 133 -9.00 4.96 14.43
N ALA A 134 -9.97 4.91 15.31
CA ALA A 134 -10.75 6.09 15.67
C ALA A 134 -9.88 7.15 16.36
N ASP A 135 -8.88 6.71 17.11
CA ASP A 135 -7.84 7.56 17.67
C ASP A 135 -6.56 7.40 16.87
N GLN A 136 -6.27 8.34 15.99
CA GLN A 136 -5.05 8.42 15.18
C GLN A 136 -4.06 9.46 15.71
N SER A 137 -4.15 9.84 16.99
CA SER A 137 -3.37 10.93 17.59
C SER A 137 -1.86 10.69 17.68
N THR A 138 -1.37 9.51 17.37
CA THR A 138 0.05 9.18 17.27
C THR A 138 0.42 8.66 15.89
N THR A 139 1.69 8.81 15.50
CA THR A 139 2.21 8.35 14.21
C THR A 139 2.00 6.84 14.02
N GLU A 140 2.14 6.04 15.08
CA GLU A 140 1.95 4.58 15.04
C GLU A 140 0.49 4.24 14.73
N LYS A 141 -0.47 4.90 15.40
CA LYS A 141 -1.91 4.67 15.19
C LYS A 141 -2.36 5.13 13.81
N TYR A 142 -1.80 6.26 13.34
CA TYR A 142 -2.04 6.76 11.98
C TYR A 142 -1.52 5.76 10.95
N LYS A 143 -0.23 5.35 11.03
CA LYS A 143 0.37 4.37 10.12
C LYS A 143 -0.35 3.02 10.17
N ALA A 144 -0.78 2.55 11.35
CA ALA A 144 -1.55 1.31 11.51
C ALA A 144 -2.95 1.36 10.86
N SER A 145 -3.45 2.55 10.52
CA SER A 145 -4.72 2.74 9.81
C SER A 145 -4.56 2.65 8.29
N GLU A 146 -3.33 2.74 7.75
CA GLU A 146 -3.08 2.74 6.30
C GLU A 146 -3.45 1.41 5.65
N LEU A 147 -3.97 1.48 4.43
CA LEU A 147 -4.18 0.33 3.57
C LEU A 147 -3.76 0.66 2.15
N LEU A 148 -2.75 -0.07 1.67
CA LEU A 148 -2.33 -0.03 0.27
C LEU A 148 -2.70 -1.34 -0.40
N ILE A 149 -3.17 -1.27 -1.65
CA ILE A 149 -3.43 -2.44 -2.49
C ILE A 149 -2.77 -2.20 -3.85
N GLY A 150 -2.10 -3.22 -4.38
CA GLY A 150 -1.45 -3.13 -5.67
C GLY A 150 -1.56 -4.42 -6.46
N LYS A 151 -1.50 -4.29 -7.79
CA LYS A 151 -1.46 -5.47 -8.67
C LYS A 151 -0.63 -5.20 -9.92
N THR A 152 -0.08 -6.28 -10.46
CA THR A 152 0.51 -6.34 -11.80
C THR A 152 -0.01 -7.60 -12.45
N THR A 153 -0.57 -7.50 -13.62
CA THR A 153 -1.16 -8.62 -14.36
C THR A 153 -0.29 -9.02 -15.52
N ASP A 154 -0.41 -10.28 -15.94
CA ASP A 154 0.26 -10.83 -17.13
C ASP A 154 1.80 -10.68 -17.11
N ALA A 155 2.41 -10.83 -15.93
CA ALA A 155 3.85 -10.78 -15.81
C ALA A 155 4.49 -12.08 -16.33
N ALA A 156 5.44 -11.96 -17.27
CA ALA A 156 6.25 -13.05 -17.76
C ALA A 156 7.36 -13.41 -16.74
N PRO A 157 7.77 -14.70 -16.66
CA PRO A 157 8.90 -15.11 -15.83
C PRO A 157 10.17 -14.30 -16.13
N THR A 158 10.82 -13.79 -15.09
CA THR A 158 11.97 -12.92 -15.19
C THR A 158 12.86 -13.03 -13.94
N GLU A 159 14.16 -12.84 -14.10
CA GLU A 159 15.12 -12.67 -13.00
C GLU A 159 15.06 -11.24 -12.42
N SER A 160 14.55 -10.28 -13.19
CA SER A 160 14.33 -8.90 -12.74
C SER A 160 13.15 -8.84 -11.78
N ALA A 161 13.12 -7.78 -10.95
CA ALA A 161 11.99 -7.57 -10.06
C ALA A 161 10.71 -7.21 -10.82
N VAL A 162 9.60 -7.92 -10.51
CA VAL A 162 8.26 -7.56 -10.96
C VAL A 162 7.87 -6.24 -10.32
N LYS A 163 7.54 -5.24 -11.13
CA LYS A 163 7.13 -3.91 -10.65
C LYS A 163 5.65 -3.93 -10.31
N ILE A 164 5.31 -3.59 -9.07
CA ILE A 164 3.94 -3.52 -8.59
C ILE A 164 3.66 -2.12 -8.05
N GLU A 165 2.66 -1.46 -8.62
CA GLU A 165 2.20 -0.15 -8.16
C GLU A 165 1.20 -0.34 -7.01
N ALA A 166 1.59 0.06 -5.79
CA ALA A 166 0.71 0.09 -4.64
C ALA A 166 -0.07 1.41 -4.61
N LYS A 167 -1.37 1.34 -4.37
CA LYS A 167 -2.28 2.49 -4.34
C LYS A 167 -2.89 2.65 -2.96
N HIS A 168 -2.99 3.91 -2.51
CA HIS A 168 -3.82 4.23 -1.36
C HIS A 168 -5.29 3.96 -1.71
N VAL A 169 -5.94 3.10 -0.94
CA VAL A 169 -7.38 2.79 -1.11
C VAL A 169 -8.26 3.47 -0.07
N LEU A 170 -7.66 4.17 0.87
CA LEU A 170 -8.30 5.07 1.82
C LEU A 170 -8.29 6.51 1.29
N SER A 171 -8.94 7.42 2.04
CA SER A 171 -8.86 8.86 1.84
C SER A 171 -7.97 9.47 2.92
N GLN A 172 -7.32 10.61 2.64
CA GLN A 172 -6.62 11.40 3.65
C GLN A 172 -7.31 12.75 3.82
N ILE A 173 -7.51 13.18 5.07
CA ILE A 173 -7.90 14.54 5.41
C ILE A 173 -6.71 15.28 6.02
N ILE A 174 -6.53 16.54 5.62
CA ILE A 174 -5.62 17.51 6.25
C ILE A 174 -6.47 18.69 6.72
N ILE A 175 -6.34 19.04 7.99
CA ILE A 175 -7.05 20.14 8.61
C ILE A 175 -6.02 21.18 9.09
N ASN A 176 -6.06 22.38 8.50
CA ASN A 176 -5.22 23.51 8.89
C ASN A 176 -6.06 24.53 9.65
N LEU A 177 -5.70 24.81 10.89
CA LEU A 177 -6.39 25.83 11.67
C LEU A 177 -5.69 27.17 11.48
N VAL A 178 -6.48 28.21 11.22
CA VAL A 178 -6.01 29.60 11.06
C VAL A 178 -6.76 30.53 11.99
N ALA A 179 -6.09 31.60 12.43
CA ALA A 179 -6.68 32.59 13.29
C ALA A 179 -7.67 33.48 12.52
N GLY A 180 -8.89 33.55 13.01
CA GLY A 180 -9.92 34.49 12.58
C GLY A 180 -10.19 35.57 13.65
N ASN A 181 -11.38 36.17 13.59
CA ASN A 181 -11.76 37.24 14.51
C ASN A 181 -11.70 36.81 15.99
N GLY A 182 -10.94 37.56 16.78
CA GLY A 182 -10.76 37.28 18.20
C GLY A 182 -9.64 36.29 18.55
N PHE A 183 -8.92 35.78 17.54
CA PHE A 183 -7.71 35.01 17.68
C PHE A 183 -6.53 35.68 16.97
N THR A 184 -5.34 35.32 17.39
CA THR A 184 -4.07 35.59 16.68
C THR A 184 -3.34 34.26 16.51
N GLU A 185 -2.41 34.13 15.58
CA GLU A 185 -1.59 32.92 15.43
C GLU A 185 -0.85 32.59 16.73
N ALA A 186 -0.35 33.60 17.45
CA ALA A 186 0.31 33.40 18.75
C ALA A 186 -0.66 32.86 19.81
N SER A 187 -1.92 33.33 19.84
CA SER A 187 -2.92 32.84 20.79
C SER A 187 -3.35 31.40 20.49
N LEU A 188 -3.44 31.03 19.22
CA LEU A 188 -3.71 29.64 18.81
C LEU A 188 -2.54 28.71 19.12
N ALA A 189 -1.31 29.16 18.88
CA ALA A 189 -0.11 28.37 19.20
C ALA A 189 0.04 28.09 20.71
N ALA A 190 -0.46 28.99 21.59
CA ALA A 190 -0.43 28.82 23.02
C ALA A 190 -1.64 28.08 23.62
N ALA A 191 -2.72 27.92 22.86
CA ALA A 191 -3.97 27.31 23.31
C ALA A 191 -3.89 25.79 23.43
N LYS A 192 -4.74 25.20 24.28
CA LYS A 192 -5.00 23.76 24.28
C LYS A 192 -6.03 23.44 23.20
N ILE A 193 -5.55 22.90 22.09
CA ILE A 193 -6.41 22.55 20.96
C ILE A 193 -6.56 21.04 20.87
N SER A 194 -7.80 20.58 20.68
CA SER A 194 -8.13 19.23 20.23
C SER A 194 -9.07 19.28 19.03
N VAL A 195 -8.88 18.36 18.10
CA VAL A 195 -9.67 18.28 16.86
C VAL A 195 -10.37 16.93 16.81
N LYS A 196 -11.62 16.93 16.36
CA LYS A 196 -12.40 15.73 16.06
C LYS A 196 -13.01 15.84 14.68
N ILE A 197 -12.98 14.74 13.95
CA ILE A 197 -13.73 14.57 12.70
C ILE A 197 -14.94 13.71 13.04
N ASN A 198 -16.13 14.25 12.83
CA ASN A 198 -17.35 13.70 13.41
C ASN A 198 -18.06 12.75 12.44
N ARG A 199 -18.70 11.72 13.01
CA ARG A 199 -19.69 10.86 12.35
C ARG A 199 -19.18 10.19 11.08
N LEU A 200 -18.05 9.50 11.20
CA LEU A 200 -17.46 8.69 10.14
C LEU A 200 -17.39 7.24 10.56
N LYS A 201 -17.58 6.35 9.63
CA LYS A 201 -17.37 4.92 9.82
C LYS A 201 -15.88 4.64 9.82
N THR A 202 -15.46 3.78 10.74
CA THR A 202 -14.05 3.37 10.89
C THR A 202 -13.82 1.92 10.50
N GLN A 203 -14.88 1.17 10.20
CA GLN A 203 -14.82 -0.21 9.72
C GLN A 203 -15.15 -0.28 8.24
N ALA A 204 -14.53 -1.21 7.54
CA ALA A 204 -14.74 -1.45 6.11
C ALA A 204 -14.47 -2.90 5.74
N THR A 205 -14.86 -3.24 4.53
CA THR A 205 -14.31 -4.38 3.80
C THR A 205 -13.56 -3.89 2.56
N ALA A 206 -12.44 -4.53 2.26
CA ALA A 206 -11.61 -4.25 1.09
C ALA A 206 -11.54 -5.47 0.18
N ASN A 207 -11.69 -5.25 -1.12
CA ASN A 207 -11.50 -6.29 -2.14
C ASN A 207 -10.06 -6.20 -2.67
N LEU A 208 -9.25 -7.23 -2.41
CA LEU A 208 -7.82 -7.23 -2.77
C LEU A 208 -7.58 -7.32 -4.28
N SER A 209 -8.53 -7.87 -5.06
CA SER A 209 -8.36 -7.97 -6.51
C SER A 209 -8.65 -6.66 -7.23
N THR A 210 -9.56 -5.84 -6.69
CA THR A 210 -10.03 -4.60 -7.32
C THR A 210 -9.54 -3.33 -6.62
N GLY A 211 -9.17 -3.41 -5.33
CA GLY A 211 -8.87 -2.25 -4.49
C GLY A 211 -10.13 -1.52 -3.98
N ALA A 212 -11.33 -2.03 -4.25
CA ALA A 212 -12.56 -1.41 -3.78
C ALA A 212 -12.69 -1.53 -2.25
N VAL A 213 -13.07 -0.42 -1.59
CA VAL A 213 -13.31 -0.35 -0.15
C VAL A 213 -14.74 0.07 0.12
N THR A 214 -15.43 -0.67 0.98
CA THR A 214 -16.82 -0.41 1.35
C THR A 214 -16.92 -0.16 2.85
N ALA A 215 -17.34 1.04 3.24
CA ALA A 215 -17.52 1.45 4.63
C ALA A 215 -18.64 0.66 5.32
N GLN A 216 -18.40 0.26 6.58
CA GLN A 216 -19.32 -0.53 7.38
C GLN A 216 -19.39 -0.03 8.83
N GLY A 217 -20.33 -0.59 9.60
CA GLY A 217 -20.48 -0.29 11.03
C GLY A 217 -21.16 1.05 11.30
N ASP A 218 -21.09 1.46 12.56
CA ASP A 218 -21.70 2.68 13.05
C ASP A 218 -20.77 3.89 12.91
N ASP A 219 -21.35 5.06 12.87
CA ASP A 219 -20.62 6.33 12.86
C ASP A 219 -19.92 6.55 14.21
N THR A 220 -18.67 7.00 14.14
CA THR A 220 -17.87 7.38 15.30
C THR A 220 -17.12 8.68 15.03
N ASN A 221 -16.47 9.22 16.06
CA ASN A 221 -15.60 10.40 15.90
C ASN A 221 -14.17 9.96 15.79
N LEU A 222 -13.42 10.54 14.84
CA LEU A 222 -11.99 10.34 14.72
C LEU A 222 -11.21 11.47 15.40
N ILE A 223 -10.09 11.08 16.03
CA ILE A 223 -9.08 12.01 16.57
C ILE A 223 -7.90 11.98 15.62
N PRO A 224 -7.61 13.07 14.87
CA PRO A 224 -6.53 13.10 13.90
C PRO A 224 -5.14 13.20 14.57
N LEU A 225 -4.10 12.84 13.82
CA LEU A 225 -2.71 13.11 14.16
C LEU A 225 -2.45 14.62 14.09
N LYS A 226 -1.85 15.16 15.14
CA LYS A 226 -1.35 16.53 15.10
C LYS A 226 0.03 16.54 14.42
N GLU A 227 0.16 17.35 13.41
CA GLU A 227 1.41 17.67 12.72
C GLU A 227 2.04 18.96 13.27
N GLU A 228 3.04 19.48 12.60
CA GLU A 228 3.65 20.74 12.97
C GLU A 228 2.66 21.91 12.96
N GLY A 229 2.81 22.83 13.89
CA GLY A 229 1.95 24.01 14.00
C GLY A 229 0.51 23.65 14.37
N ASN A 230 -0.43 24.15 13.57
CA ASN A 230 -1.87 23.96 13.72
C ASN A 230 -2.44 23.04 12.61
N SER A 231 -1.64 22.12 12.11
CA SER A 231 -2.05 21.13 11.10
C SER A 231 -2.38 19.80 11.75
N TYR A 232 -3.38 19.13 11.20
CA TYR A 232 -3.85 17.81 11.64
C TYR A 232 -4.15 16.95 10.45
N MET A 233 -3.90 15.63 10.51
CA MET A 233 -4.23 14.70 9.45
C MET A 233 -4.83 13.40 9.97
N ALA A 234 -5.66 12.76 9.14
CA ALA A 234 -6.20 11.43 9.42
C ALA A 234 -6.44 10.66 8.14
N LEU A 235 -6.39 9.32 8.27
CA LEU A 235 -6.84 8.39 7.25
C LEU A 235 -8.32 8.06 7.48
N ILE A 236 -9.10 8.08 6.41
CA ILE A 236 -10.56 7.95 6.44
C ILE A 236 -10.96 6.87 5.44
N ILE A 237 -11.86 6.00 5.84
CA ILE A 237 -12.51 5.07 4.92
C ILE A 237 -13.34 5.84 3.90
N PRO A 238 -13.21 5.56 2.59
CA PRO A 238 -14.04 6.17 1.56
C PRO A 238 -15.52 5.98 1.86
N GLN A 239 -16.28 7.07 2.00
CA GLN A 239 -17.68 7.04 2.39
C GLN A 239 -18.40 8.34 2.11
N ALA A 240 -19.71 8.28 1.96
CA ALA A 240 -20.57 9.45 1.95
C ALA A 240 -20.54 10.15 3.31
N VAL A 241 -20.66 11.47 3.31
CA VAL A 241 -20.66 12.29 4.52
C VAL A 241 -22.05 12.89 4.73
N GLY A 242 -22.66 12.55 5.87
CA GLY A 242 -23.98 13.09 6.25
C GLY A 242 -23.92 14.57 6.62
N ASP A 243 -25.10 15.23 6.61
CA ASP A 243 -25.21 16.64 7.00
C ASP A 243 -24.95 16.86 8.49
N GLY A 244 -24.50 18.07 8.85
CA GLY A 244 -24.17 18.53 10.21
C GLY A 244 -22.69 18.81 10.39
N ASN A 245 -22.22 18.92 11.63
CA ASN A 245 -20.83 19.27 11.95
C ASN A 245 -19.88 18.16 11.51
N LEU A 246 -19.01 18.46 10.56
CA LEU A 246 -17.97 17.54 10.09
C LEU A 246 -16.72 17.60 10.97
N ILE A 247 -16.30 18.80 11.37
CA ILE A 247 -15.12 18.99 12.19
C ILE A 247 -15.49 19.80 13.44
N THR A 248 -15.07 19.33 14.60
CA THR A 248 -15.14 20.08 15.87
C THR A 248 -13.72 20.37 16.33
N VAL A 249 -13.41 21.64 16.57
CA VAL A 249 -12.16 22.12 17.16
C VAL A 249 -12.47 22.65 18.55
N ASN A 250 -11.91 22.04 19.59
CA ASN A 250 -11.98 22.58 20.95
C ASN A 250 -10.75 23.43 21.22
N VAL A 251 -10.95 24.67 21.62
CA VAL A 251 -9.89 25.61 22.00
C VAL A 251 -10.15 26.06 23.45
N ASP A 252 -9.27 25.68 24.37
CA ASP A 252 -9.35 26.01 25.80
C ASP A 252 -10.73 25.69 26.45
N GLY A 253 -11.36 24.58 26.02
CA GLY A 253 -12.65 24.12 26.53
C GLY A 253 -13.86 24.64 25.77
N ARG A 254 -13.71 25.51 24.78
CA ARG A 254 -14.80 25.96 23.90
C ARG A 254 -14.77 25.23 22.56
N ASP A 255 -15.89 24.71 22.12
CA ASP A 255 -16.05 24.06 20.83
C ASP A 255 -16.35 25.08 19.71
N PHE A 256 -15.66 24.88 18.58
CA PHE A 256 -15.89 25.54 17.30
C PHE A 256 -16.23 24.46 16.27
N ASN A 257 -17.38 24.62 15.62
CA ASN A 257 -17.93 23.59 14.75
C ASN A 257 -17.89 24.03 13.29
N LEU A 258 -17.31 23.18 12.42
CA LEU A 258 -17.36 23.34 11.00
C LEU A 258 -18.42 22.39 10.43
N PRO A 259 -19.57 22.90 9.95
CA PRO A 259 -20.54 22.08 9.26
C PRO A 259 -20.01 21.54 7.93
N LYS A 260 -20.53 20.39 7.48
CA LYS A 260 -20.25 19.88 6.13
C LYS A 260 -20.71 20.91 5.09
N SER A 261 -19.80 21.25 4.16
CA SER A 261 -20.18 22.07 2.99
C SER A 261 -21.18 21.34 2.10
N SER A 262 -22.13 22.07 1.52
CA SER A 262 -23.05 21.53 0.51
C SER A 262 -22.36 21.03 -0.75
N GLN A 263 -21.14 21.51 -1.03
CA GLN A 263 -20.32 21.10 -2.17
C GLN A 263 -19.52 19.82 -1.88
N PHE A 264 -19.44 19.37 -0.62
CA PHE A 264 -18.74 18.18 -0.20
C PHE A 264 -19.70 17.05 0.15
N SER A 265 -19.66 15.95 -0.58
CA SER A 265 -20.60 14.84 -0.43
C SER A 265 -19.97 13.56 0.11
N ALA A 266 -18.69 13.31 -0.19
CA ALA A 266 -18.03 12.04 0.15
C ALA A 266 -16.51 12.18 0.21
N PHE A 267 -15.90 11.30 0.99
CA PHE A 267 -14.48 10.94 0.87
C PHE A 267 -14.34 9.82 -0.15
N GLU A 268 -13.51 10.00 -1.16
CA GLU A 268 -13.26 9.04 -2.23
C GLU A 268 -11.89 8.37 -2.06
N ALA A 269 -11.77 7.10 -2.47
CA ALA A 269 -10.53 6.32 -2.40
C ALA A 269 -9.37 7.02 -3.13
N GLY A 270 -8.20 7.02 -2.50
CA GLY A 270 -6.98 7.61 -3.06
C GLY A 270 -7.02 9.14 -3.18
N LYS A 271 -7.94 9.82 -2.52
CA LYS A 271 -8.03 11.28 -2.53
C LYS A 271 -7.54 11.91 -1.23
N LYS A 272 -6.89 13.08 -1.34
CA LYS A 272 -6.50 13.94 -0.22
C LYS A 272 -7.42 15.15 -0.17
N TYR A 273 -7.98 15.43 1.00
CA TYR A 273 -8.89 16.54 1.23
C TYR A 273 -8.27 17.52 2.22
N LYS A 274 -8.11 18.76 1.81
CA LYS A 274 -7.57 19.83 2.65
C LYS A 274 -8.70 20.74 3.12
N PHE A 275 -8.79 20.92 4.43
CA PHE A 275 -9.72 21.84 5.09
C PHE A 275 -8.93 22.93 5.81
N THR A 276 -9.04 24.18 5.37
CA THR A 276 -8.56 25.34 6.11
C THR A 276 -9.68 25.84 7.00
N VAL A 277 -9.56 25.66 8.31
CA VAL A 277 -10.58 26.01 9.31
C VAL A 277 -10.20 27.31 9.99
N THR A 278 -10.92 28.38 9.68
CA THR A 278 -10.72 29.70 10.33
C THR A 278 -11.51 29.73 11.64
N LEU A 279 -10.80 29.80 12.78
CA LEU A 279 -11.40 29.89 14.09
C LEU A 279 -11.79 31.34 14.40
N SER A 280 -13.07 31.59 14.71
CA SER A 280 -13.56 32.94 15.01
C SER A 280 -14.41 32.94 16.28
N LYS A 281 -14.20 33.91 17.17
CA LYS A 281 -15.01 34.12 18.38
C LYS A 281 -16.32 34.86 18.13
N THR A 282 -16.46 35.41 16.92
CA THR A 282 -17.65 36.15 16.49
C THR A 282 -18.19 35.53 15.23
N SER A 283 -19.51 35.31 15.19
CA SER A 283 -20.21 34.71 14.05
C SER A 283 -20.28 35.68 12.86
N ASN A 284 -19.46 35.50 11.87
CA ASN A 284 -19.58 36.11 10.55
C ASN A 284 -19.12 35.13 9.49
N GLY A 285 -20.02 34.23 9.13
CA GLY A 285 -20.00 33.47 7.86
C GLY A 285 -18.77 32.64 7.52
N VAL A 286 -19.02 31.44 7.09
CA VAL A 286 -18.04 30.39 6.78
C VAL A 286 -17.65 30.42 5.28
N ASN A 287 -16.35 30.36 5.00
CA ASN A 287 -15.85 29.96 3.67
C ASN A 287 -15.12 28.63 3.78
N VAL A 288 -15.51 27.63 2.99
CA VAL A 288 -14.92 26.29 2.96
C VAL A 288 -14.24 26.03 1.62
N ASN A 289 -12.99 25.61 1.65
CA ASN A 289 -12.22 25.24 0.46
C ASN A 289 -11.69 23.80 0.57
N ILE A 290 -11.95 22.89 -0.39
CA ILE A 290 -11.51 21.49 -0.40
C ILE A 290 -10.62 21.20 -1.61
N SER A 291 -9.37 20.76 -1.45
CA SER A 291 -8.54 20.32 -2.56
C SER A 291 -8.45 18.79 -2.63
N LYS A 292 -8.57 18.25 -3.85
CA LYS A 292 -8.42 16.81 -4.12
C LYS A 292 -6.94 16.40 -4.09
N TRP A 293 -6.65 15.15 -3.93
CA TRP A 293 -5.28 14.59 -3.95
C TRP A 293 -4.56 14.71 -5.31
N GLU A 294 -5.26 14.96 -6.38
CA GLU A 294 -4.75 15.77 -7.49
C GLU A 294 -4.95 17.21 -7.06
N ASP A 295 -3.85 17.89 -6.83
CA ASP A 295 -3.89 19.32 -6.51
C ASP A 295 -4.54 20.05 -7.68
N ASP A 296 -5.84 20.37 -7.53
CA ASP A 296 -6.57 21.19 -8.48
C ASP A 296 -6.39 22.70 -8.19
N GLY A 297 -5.54 23.03 -7.21
CA GLY A 297 -5.23 24.40 -6.81
C GLY A 297 -6.33 25.10 -6.02
N ILE A 298 -7.38 24.38 -5.58
CA ILE A 298 -8.53 24.96 -4.87
C ILE A 298 -8.50 24.60 -3.39
N ASP A 299 -8.45 25.59 -2.49
CA ASP A 299 -8.61 25.43 -1.04
C ASP A 299 -10.10 25.62 -0.67
N TYR A 300 -10.68 24.65 0.02
CA TYR A 300 -12.08 24.64 0.42
C TYR A 300 -12.30 24.83 1.95
N GLY A 301 -11.53 25.68 2.62
CA GLY A 301 -11.60 25.98 4.05
C GLY A 301 -12.75 26.88 4.51
N GLY A 302 -12.92 27.09 5.82
CA GLY A 302 -14.02 27.86 6.37
C GLY A 302 -13.84 28.38 7.81
N THR A 303 -14.79 29.19 8.29
CA THR A 303 -14.81 29.68 9.66
C THR A 303 -15.61 28.71 10.54
N ALA A 304 -15.02 28.25 11.64
CA ALA A 304 -15.70 27.48 12.68
C ALA A 304 -16.16 28.46 13.79
N GLU A 305 -17.44 28.40 14.17
CA GLU A 305 -18.12 29.21 15.20
C GLU A 305 -18.48 28.37 16.42
#